data_115bf28bc908690c29d165050adaef35
#
_entry.id   115bf28bc908690c29d165050adaef35
#
_cell.length_a   1.000
_cell.length_b   1.000
_cell.length_c   1.000
_cell.angle_alpha   90.00
_cell.angle_beta   90.00
_cell.angle_gamma   90.00
#
_symmetry.space_group_name_H-M   'P 1'
#
loop_
_entity.id
_entity.type
_entity.pdbx_description
1 polymer ?
#
loop_
_entity_poly.entity_id
_entity_poly.type
_entity_poly.pdbx_seq_one_letter_code
_entity_poly.pdbx_strand_id
1 'polypeptide(L)'
;MPYQKVKVYSDGSHYIGIPYEPNPRAKNRRPRYEEVIEVRKPVEEQKSVSDAEPRSDVVEQNGDNVQQKSAPPVKRMTRKELFDELYQKSFGMKKSEQKSYIEKEMLPYFRDGISCRAFVEENFARKHRNMINRKIRLWRKINHQRFNYFVTFTYSDALHDEESFQKALSTCLQHFSSRKGWLYIGAWERAPETGRLHFHGIFYIPDGAMSGELETLRDFDTR
;
A
#
# COMPACT_ATOMS: atom_id res chain seq x y z
N MET A 1 8.30 26.94 24.07
CA MET A 1 8.90 26.25 25.23
C MET A 1 9.97 25.30 24.73
N PRO A 2 11.15 25.22 25.34
CA PRO A 2 12.14 24.22 24.94
C PRO A 2 11.63 22.82 25.26
N TYR A 3 11.85 21.87 24.35
CA TYR A 3 11.48 20.47 24.55
C TYR A 3 12.24 19.87 25.73
N GLN A 4 11.52 19.30 26.68
CA GLN A 4 12.13 18.74 27.91
C GLN A 4 12.88 17.45 27.66
N LYS A 5 12.58 16.71 26.58
CA LYS A 5 13.22 15.43 26.25
C LYS A 5 13.48 15.32 24.76
N VAL A 6 14.65 14.87 24.41
CA VAL A 6 15.09 14.61 23.04
C VAL A 6 15.62 13.18 22.96
N LYS A 7 15.16 12.42 21.98
CA LYS A 7 15.80 11.15 21.62
C LYS A 7 16.93 11.45 20.66
N VAL A 8 18.14 11.12 21.04
CA VAL A 8 19.33 11.29 20.21
C VAL A 8 19.68 9.96 19.59
N TYR A 9 19.89 9.98 18.28
CA TYR A 9 20.41 8.86 17.51
C TYR A 9 21.79 9.26 16.99
N SER A 10 22.76 8.36 17.09
CA SER A 10 24.12 8.58 16.59
C SER A 10 24.60 7.37 15.82
N ASP A 11 25.33 7.61 14.73
CA ASP A 11 26.06 6.61 13.95
C ASP A 11 27.59 6.70 14.16
N GLY A 12 28.01 7.50 15.15
CA GLY A 12 29.40 7.82 15.42
C GLY A 12 29.93 9.05 14.71
N SER A 13 29.30 9.47 13.61
CA SER A 13 29.68 10.68 12.83
C SER A 13 28.63 11.78 12.87
N HIS A 14 27.36 11.39 13.06
CA HIS A 14 26.22 12.31 13.07
C HIS A 14 25.31 12.07 14.27
N TYR A 15 24.68 13.16 14.72
CA TYR A 15 23.67 13.11 15.76
C TYR A 15 22.36 13.67 15.23
N ILE A 16 21.26 12.90 15.38
CA ILE A 16 19.91 13.35 15.04
C ILE A 16 19.12 13.45 16.35
N GLY A 17 18.80 14.66 16.77
CA GLY A 17 17.94 14.94 17.90
C GLY A 17 16.48 15.04 17.47
N ILE A 18 15.60 14.18 18.00
CA ILE A 18 14.16 14.25 17.76
C ILE A 18 13.48 14.64 19.05
N PRO A 19 12.77 15.80 19.10
CA PRO A 19 11.96 16.15 20.24
C PRO A 19 10.98 15.04 20.60
N TYR A 20 10.95 14.69 21.87
CA TYR A 20 10.09 13.61 22.35
C TYR A 20 9.30 14.08 23.56
N GLU A 21 8.00 14.11 23.41
CA GLU A 21 7.07 14.21 24.53
C GLU A 21 6.50 12.82 24.83
N PRO A 22 6.82 12.24 26.01
CA PRO A 22 6.21 11.00 26.40
C PRO A 22 4.70 11.23 26.56
N ASN A 23 3.88 10.51 25.80
CA ASN A 23 2.44 10.53 26.00
C ASN A 23 2.10 9.54 27.13
N PRO A 24 1.85 9.99 28.37
CA PRO A 24 1.58 9.10 29.50
C PRO A 24 0.30 8.27 29.31
N ARG A 25 -0.60 8.70 28.42
CA ARG A 25 -1.87 8.00 28.13
C ARG A 25 -1.71 6.88 27.09
N ALA A 26 -0.56 6.77 26.41
CA ALA A 26 -0.37 5.77 25.36
C ALA A 26 -0.31 4.33 25.90
N LYS A 27 0.14 4.14 27.14
CA LYS A 27 0.29 2.81 27.77
C LYS A 27 -1.03 2.22 28.28
N ASN A 28 -2.06 3.04 28.51
CA ASN A 28 -3.32 2.64 29.14
C ASN A 28 -4.54 2.78 28.21
N ARG A 29 -4.35 2.88 26.90
CA ARG A 29 -5.49 2.86 25.98
C ARG A 29 -6.07 1.45 25.97
N ARG A 30 -7.22 1.28 26.60
CA ARG A 30 -8.08 0.11 26.38
C ARG A 30 -8.36 0.02 24.87
N PRO A 31 -8.34 -1.19 24.29
CA PRO A 31 -8.72 -1.36 22.89
C PRO A 31 -10.12 -0.72 22.72
N ARG A 32 -10.22 0.26 21.82
CA ARG A 32 -11.51 0.83 21.46
C ARG A 32 -12.28 -0.28 20.74
N TYR A 33 -13.43 -0.64 21.25
CA TYR A 33 -14.36 -1.49 20.53
C TYR A 33 -14.73 -0.75 19.24
N GLU A 34 -14.24 -1.21 18.12
CA GLU A 34 -14.62 -0.69 16.81
C GLU A 34 -15.89 -1.43 16.39
N GLU A 35 -16.95 -0.70 16.18
CA GLU A 35 -18.24 -1.23 15.75
C GLU A 35 -18.09 -1.88 14.37
N VAL A 36 -18.48 -3.14 14.26
CA VAL A 36 -18.45 -3.88 12.99
C VAL A 36 -19.70 -3.53 12.20
N ILE A 37 -19.55 -3.13 10.95
CA ILE A 37 -20.62 -2.79 10.01
C ILE A 37 -20.70 -3.87 8.91
N GLU A 38 -21.91 -4.04 8.37
CA GLU A 38 -22.16 -4.92 7.24
C GLU A 38 -22.15 -4.11 5.94
N VAL A 39 -21.18 -4.37 5.07
CA VAL A 39 -21.03 -3.70 3.79
C VAL A 39 -21.55 -4.63 2.69
N ARG A 40 -22.60 -4.21 1.99
CA ARG A 40 -23.09 -4.90 0.79
C ARG A 40 -22.24 -4.45 -0.40
N LYS A 41 -21.63 -5.38 -1.11
CA LYS A 41 -20.98 -5.04 -2.37
C LYS A 41 -22.04 -4.67 -3.40
N PRO A 42 -21.85 -3.57 -4.18
CA PRO A 42 -22.67 -3.34 -5.37
C PRO A 42 -22.54 -4.55 -6.28
N VAL A 43 -23.66 -5.02 -6.81
CA VAL A 43 -23.65 -6.01 -7.90
C VAL A 43 -23.01 -5.29 -9.09
N GLU A 44 -21.81 -5.70 -9.49
CA GLU A 44 -21.24 -5.26 -10.76
C GLU A 44 -22.21 -5.70 -11.85
N GLU A 45 -22.85 -4.75 -12.52
CA GLU A 45 -23.62 -5.01 -13.73
C GLU A 45 -22.67 -5.63 -14.75
N GLN A 46 -22.77 -6.95 -14.90
CA GLN A 46 -22.17 -7.65 -16.02
C GLN A 46 -22.84 -7.09 -17.26
N LYS A 47 -22.13 -6.26 -18.02
CA LYS A 47 -22.50 -5.91 -19.38
C LYS A 47 -22.52 -7.19 -20.18
N SER A 48 -23.70 -7.76 -20.34
CA SER A 48 -23.97 -8.83 -21.31
C SER A 48 -23.80 -8.21 -22.71
N VAL A 49 -22.72 -8.57 -23.35
CA VAL A 49 -22.59 -8.42 -24.80
C VAL A 49 -23.53 -9.46 -25.40
N SER A 50 -24.69 -8.99 -25.82
CA SER A 50 -25.63 -9.77 -26.63
C SER A 50 -25.40 -9.40 -28.09
N ASP A 51 -24.68 -10.25 -28.82
CA ASP A 51 -24.80 -10.36 -30.26
C ASP A 51 -24.73 -11.85 -30.64
N ALA A 52 -25.87 -12.46 -30.78
CA ALA A 52 -26.10 -13.64 -31.65
C ALA A 52 -27.59 -13.79 -31.88
N GLU A 53 -27.97 -13.76 -33.14
CA GLU A 53 -29.29 -13.89 -33.71
C GLU A 53 -29.93 -15.27 -33.49
N PRO A 54 -31.25 -15.40 -33.75
CA PRO A 54 -32.07 -16.49 -33.27
C PRO A 54 -32.12 -17.70 -34.26
N ARG A 55 -32.15 -18.90 -33.72
CA ARG A 55 -32.73 -20.04 -34.43
C ARG A 55 -33.70 -20.79 -33.53
N SER A 56 -34.90 -20.93 -34.08
CA SER A 56 -36.05 -21.67 -33.64
C SER A 56 -35.77 -23.16 -33.34
N ASP A 57 -36.32 -23.71 -32.28
CA ASP A 57 -37.41 -24.70 -32.32
C ASP A 57 -37.66 -25.26 -30.91
N VAL A 58 -38.88 -25.07 -30.51
CA VAL A 58 -39.84 -25.91 -29.72
C VAL A 58 -39.29 -27.12 -28.95
N VAL A 59 -39.49 -27.12 -27.60
CA VAL A 59 -40.31 -28.11 -26.88
C VAL A 59 -40.52 -27.62 -25.42
N GLU A 60 -41.80 -27.56 -25.04
CA GLU A 60 -42.25 -27.34 -23.66
C GLU A 60 -41.83 -28.48 -22.74
N GLN A 61 -41.34 -28.14 -21.55
CA GLN A 61 -41.64 -28.93 -20.35
C GLN A 61 -41.54 -28.06 -19.08
N ASN A 62 -42.62 -28.05 -18.34
CA ASN A 62 -42.82 -27.42 -17.05
C ASN A 62 -41.81 -27.90 -16.00
N GLY A 63 -41.26 -26.97 -15.26
CA GLY A 63 -40.51 -27.24 -14.05
C GLY A 63 -40.28 -25.94 -13.29
N ASP A 64 -41.17 -25.63 -12.33
CA ASP A 64 -41.04 -24.54 -11.39
C ASP A 64 -39.73 -24.66 -10.62
N ASN A 65 -38.69 -23.99 -11.10
CA ASN A 65 -37.45 -23.80 -10.34
C ASN A 65 -37.35 -22.33 -9.98
N VAL A 66 -37.93 -21.95 -8.85
CA VAL A 66 -37.74 -20.66 -8.23
C VAL A 66 -36.26 -20.56 -7.83
N GLN A 67 -35.45 -20.02 -8.73
CA GLN A 67 -34.09 -19.64 -8.41
C GLN A 67 -34.16 -18.54 -7.36
N GLN A 68 -33.98 -18.91 -6.10
CA GLN A 68 -33.64 -17.98 -5.03
C GLN A 68 -32.36 -17.28 -5.45
N LYS A 69 -32.49 -16.02 -5.91
CA LYS A 69 -31.35 -15.12 -6.08
C LYS A 69 -30.67 -15.00 -4.72
N SER A 70 -29.56 -15.70 -4.56
CA SER A 70 -28.73 -15.59 -3.35
C SER A 70 -28.35 -14.13 -3.17
N ALA A 71 -28.67 -13.57 -2.02
CA ALA A 71 -28.30 -12.19 -1.67
C ALA A 71 -26.77 -12.04 -1.81
N PRO A 72 -26.29 -10.89 -2.30
CA PRO A 72 -24.85 -10.66 -2.49
C PRO A 72 -24.10 -10.86 -1.15
N PRO A 73 -22.90 -11.41 -1.17
CA PRO A 73 -22.16 -11.73 0.04
C PRO A 73 -21.92 -10.45 0.86
N VAL A 74 -22.39 -10.46 2.09
CA VAL A 74 -22.25 -9.36 3.04
C VAL A 74 -20.87 -9.45 3.68
N LYS A 75 -20.01 -8.45 3.47
CA LYS A 75 -18.68 -8.37 4.09
C LYS A 75 -18.79 -7.62 5.42
N ARG A 76 -18.42 -8.27 6.51
CA ARG A 76 -18.33 -7.64 7.84
C ARG A 76 -16.97 -6.97 7.99
N MET A 77 -16.96 -5.68 8.29
CA MET A 77 -15.75 -4.90 8.48
C MET A 77 -16.00 -3.71 9.43
N THR A 78 -14.94 -3.15 9.97
CA THR A 78 -15.03 -1.92 10.75
C THR A 78 -15.13 -0.69 9.84
N ARG A 79 -15.68 0.44 10.36
CA ARG A 79 -15.70 1.71 9.62
C ARG A 79 -14.31 2.15 9.17
N LYS A 80 -13.29 1.81 9.95
CA LYS A 80 -11.90 2.16 9.63
C LYS A 80 -11.34 1.31 8.48
N GLU A 81 -11.64 0.01 8.44
CA GLU A 81 -11.28 -0.86 7.32
C GLU A 81 -11.99 -0.42 6.03
N LEU A 82 -13.28 -0.07 6.12
CA LEU A 82 -14.00 0.51 5.00
C LEU A 82 -13.34 1.81 4.49
N PHE A 83 -12.99 2.71 5.40
CA PHE A 83 -12.25 3.92 5.04
C PHE A 83 -10.92 3.59 4.36
N ASP A 84 -10.15 2.65 4.90
CA ASP A 84 -8.85 2.26 4.35
C ASP A 84 -9.00 1.62 2.95
N GLU A 85 -10.06 0.84 2.71
CA GLU A 85 -10.39 0.27 1.38
C GLU A 85 -10.79 1.36 0.38
N LEU A 86 -11.69 2.29 0.77
CA LEU A 86 -12.11 3.41 -0.08
C LEU A 86 -10.94 4.38 -0.37
N TYR A 87 -10.07 4.60 0.61
CA TYR A 87 -8.88 5.43 0.44
C TYR A 87 -7.92 4.85 -0.61
N GLN A 88 -7.78 3.52 -0.65
CA GLN A 88 -6.97 2.86 -1.69
C GLN A 88 -7.63 2.93 -3.07
N LYS A 89 -8.95 2.70 -3.15
CA LYS A 89 -9.70 2.79 -4.42
C LYS A 89 -9.66 4.19 -5.05
N SER A 90 -9.65 5.21 -4.22
CA SER A 90 -9.61 6.61 -4.64
C SER A 90 -8.19 7.18 -4.76
N PHE A 91 -7.18 6.31 -4.71
CA PHE A 91 -5.79 6.73 -4.86
C PHE A 91 -5.56 7.36 -6.26
N GLY A 92 -4.91 8.53 -6.30
CA GLY A 92 -4.68 9.27 -7.55
C GLY A 92 -5.71 10.37 -7.83
N MET A 93 -6.85 10.39 -7.15
CA MET A 93 -7.79 11.53 -7.22
C MET A 93 -7.23 12.76 -6.52
N LYS A 94 -7.71 13.95 -6.93
CA LYS A 94 -7.42 15.17 -6.16
C LYS A 94 -7.95 15.03 -4.74
N LYS A 95 -7.22 15.55 -3.76
CA LYS A 95 -7.53 15.38 -2.33
C LYS A 95 -8.97 15.79 -1.96
N SER A 96 -9.50 16.85 -2.58
CA SER A 96 -10.88 17.31 -2.35
C SER A 96 -11.91 16.32 -2.90
N GLU A 97 -11.69 15.82 -4.12
CA GLU A 97 -12.55 14.84 -4.78
C GLU A 97 -12.53 13.50 -4.03
N GLN A 98 -11.32 13.05 -3.66
CA GLN A 98 -11.13 11.84 -2.85
C GLN A 98 -11.92 11.91 -1.53
N LYS A 99 -11.87 13.07 -0.86
CA LYS A 99 -12.56 13.28 0.40
C LYS A 99 -14.08 13.23 0.21
N SER A 100 -14.61 13.94 -0.79
CA SER A 100 -16.03 13.94 -1.12
C SER A 100 -16.53 12.55 -1.52
N TYR A 101 -15.74 11.82 -2.31
CA TYR A 101 -16.05 10.44 -2.68
C TYR A 101 -16.17 9.54 -1.43
N ILE A 102 -15.17 9.57 -0.54
CA ILE A 102 -15.18 8.75 0.67
C ILE A 102 -16.31 9.14 1.61
N GLU A 103 -16.60 10.45 1.77
CA GLU A 103 -17.73 10.92 2.57
C GLU A 103 -19.06 10.36 2.04
N LYS A 104 -19.26 10.39 0.72
CA LYS A 104 -20.47 9.87 0.07
C LYS A 104 -20.65 8.37 0.30
N GLU A 105 -19.60 7.59 0.08
CA GLU A 105 -19.62 6.13 0.22
C GLU A 105 -19.78 5.69 1.69
N MET A 106 -19.27 6.46 2.64
CA MET A 106 -19.34 6.14 4.06
C MET A 106 -20.62 6.63 4.74
N LEU A 107 -21.32 7.60 4.17
CA LEU A 107 -22.52 8.22 4.77
C LEU A 107 -23.57 7.19 5.23
N PRO A 108 -23.89 6.12 4.49
CA PRO A 108 -24.88 5.12 4.92
C PRO A 108 -24.55 4.40 6.23
N TYR A 109 -23.29 4.44 6.67
CA TYR A 109 -22.81 3.75 7.86
C TYR A 109 -22.68 4.68 9.07
N PHE A 110 -23.16 5.91 8.97
CA PHE A 110 -23.19 6.89 10.04
C PHE A 110 -24.61 7.35 10.32
N ARG A 111 -24.83 7.81 11.54
CA ARG A 111 -26.13 8.32 11.97
C ARG A 111 -26.47 9.66 11.31
N ASP A 112 -25.45 10.47 11.04
CA ASP A 112 -25.58 11.81 10.46
C ASP A 112 -24.32 12.19 9.65
N GLY A 113 -24.48 13.15 8.75
CA GLY A 113 -23.41 13.62 7.89
C GLY A 113 -22.26 14.34 8.62
N ILE A 114 -22.56 14.95 9.77
CA ILE A 114 -21.55 15.66 10.58
C ILE A 114 -20.57 14.65 11.17
N SER A 115 -21.09 13.59 11.79
CA SER A 115 -20.28 12.51 12.34
C SER A 115 -19.47 11.78 11.27
N CYS A 116 -20.06 11.56 10.07
CA CYS A 116 -19.35 10.98 8.93
C CYS A 116 -18.17 11.85 8.50
N ARG A 117 -18.40 13.15 8.30
CA ARG A 117 -17.36 14.10 7.89
C ARG A 117 -16.24 14.19 8.92
N ALA A 118 -16.58 14.30 10.21
CA ALA A 118 -15.59 14.33 11.29
C ALA A 118 -14.73 13.08 11.31
N PHE A 119 -15.33 11.90 11.12
CA PHE A 119 -14.60 10.63 11.03
C PHE A 119 -13.66 10.58 9.82
N VAL A 120 -14.13 11.01 8.65
CA VAL A 120 -13.32 11.06 7.43
C VAL A 120 -12.13 12.00 7.62
N GLU A 121 -12.35 13.20 8.17
CA GLU A 121 -11.26 14.16 8.46
C GLU A 121 -10.22 13.62 9.43
N GLU A 122 -10.66 13.00 10.53
CA GLU A 122 -9.75 12.38 11.50
C GLU A 122 -8.88 11.29 10.83
N ASN A 123 -9.48 10.46 9.98
CA ASN A 123 -8.77 9.40 9.28
C ASN A 123 -7.82 9.92 8.19
N PHE A 124 -8.16 10.98 7.47
CA PHE A 124 -7.21 11.67 6.58
C PHE A 124 -6.02 12.23 7.36
N ALA A 125 -6.26 12.89 8.50
CA ALA A 125 -5.21 13.37 9.38
C ALA A 125 -4.34 12.21 9.91
N ARG A 126 -4.95 11.06 10.24
CA ARG A 126 -4.24 9.83 10.61
C ARG A 126 -3.32 9.34 9.49
N LYS A 127 -3.84 9.23 8.24
CA LYS A 127 -3.03 8.83 7.07
C LYS A 127 -1.87 9.79 6.85
N HIS A 128 -2.10 11.09 6.92
CA HIS A 128 -1.07 12.11 6.76
C HIS A 128 0.02 12.00 7.85
N ARG A 129 -0.36 11.88 9.13
CA ARG A 129 0.60 11.65 10.22
C ARG A 129 1.43 10.37 10.01
N ASN A 130 0.79 9.29 9.57
CA ASN A 130 1.49 8.04 9.30
C ASN A 130 2.50 8.18 8.16
N MET A 131 2.15 8.91 7.10
CA MET A 131 3.06 9.22 5.99
C MET A 131 4.29 10.02 6.48
N ILE A 132 4.06 11.09 7.25
CA ILE A 132 5.15 11.88 7.83
C ILE A 132 6.05 11.01 8.71
N ASN A 133 5.48 10.19 9.59
CA ASN A 133 6.24 9.30 10.46
C ASN A 133 7.06 8.26 9.67
N ARG A 134 6.52 7.74 8.57
CA ARG A 134 7.28 6.85 7.66
C ARG A 134 8.44 7.58 7.00
N LYS A 135 8.20 8.81 6.52
CA LYS A 135 9.22 9.65 5.90
C LYS A 135 10.36 9.97 6.89
N ILE A 136 10.04 10.34 8.13
CA ILE A 136 11.03 10.61 9.19
C ILE A 136 11.84 9.34 9.50
N ARG A 137 11.18 8.18 9.61
CA ARG A 137 11.88 6.90 9.85
C ARG A 137 12.83 6.53 8.70
N LEU A 138 12.38 6.72 7.46
CA LEU A 138 13.20 6.46 6.27
C LEU A 138 14.41 7.39 6.24
N TRP A 139 14.21 8.69 6.40
CA TRP A 139 15.26 9.68 6.45
C TRP A 139 16.32 9.35 7.50
N ARG A 140 15.87 9.00 8.70
CA ARG A 140 16.76 8.60 9.77
C ARG A 140 17.60 7.37 9.41
N LYS A 141 16.98 6.34 8.81
CA LYS A 141 17.70 5.16 8.37
C LYS A 141 18.75 5.49 7.30
N ILE A 142 18.40 6.35 6.33
CA ILE A 142 19.31 6.76 5.27
C ILE A 142 20.50 7.54 5.85
N ASN A 143 20.27 8.45 6.78
CA ASN A 143 21.33 9.28 7.34
C ASN A 143 22.26 8.52 8.31
N HIS A 144 21.83 7.37 8.84
CA HIS A 144 22.65 6.54 9.73
C HIS A 144 23.43 5.43 9.01
N GLN A 145 23.33 5.36 7.69
CA GLN A 145 24.01 4.34 6.89
C GLN A 145 24.72 5.00 5.70
N ARG A 146 25.88 4.48 5.33
CA ARG A 146 26.55 4.87 4.10
C ARG A 146 26.10 3.93 3.00
N PHE A 147 25.22 4.42 2.12
CA PHE A 147 24.82 3.69 0.93
C PHE A 147 25.73 4.10 -0.24
N ASN A 148 26.19 3.14 -1.01
CA ASN A 148 27.12 3.35 -2.13
C ASN A 148 26.55 2.97 -3.49
N TYR A 149 25.38 2.28 -3.53
CA TYR A 149 24.74 1.89 -4.79
C TYR A 149 23.25 2.22 -4.75
N PHE A 150 22.72 2.63 -5.92
CA PHE A 150 21.28 2.60 -6.22
C PHE A 150 21.06 1.48 -7.25
N VAL A 151 20.13 0.57 -6.98
CA VAL A 151 19.90 -0.61 -7.81
C VAL A 151 18.43 -0.74 -8.11
N THR A 152 18.13 -1.07 -9.38
CA THR A 152 16.79 -1.44 -9.82
C THR A 152 16.81 -2.91 -10.24
N PHE A 153 15.99 -3.72 -9.60
CA PHE A 153 15.80 -5.12 -9.98
C PHE A 153 14.53 -5.27 -10.80
N THR A 154 14.68 -5.94 -11.93
CA THR A 154 13.59 -6.35 -12.81
C THR A 154 13.66 -7.88 -13.02
N TYR A 155 12.66 -8.45 -13.66
CA TYR A 155 12.63 -9.89 -13.96
C TYR A 155 12.28 -10.14 -15.42
N SER A 156 12.64 -11.32 -15.90
CA SER A 156 12.24 -11.81 -17.20
C SER A 156 10.95 -12.64 -17.06
N ASP A 157 9.94 -12.35 -17.86
CA ASP A 157 8.66 -13.09 -17.86
C ASP A 157 8.84 -14.55 -18.30
N ALA A 158 9.96 -14.87 -18.96
CA ALA A 158 10.30 -16.24 -19.31
C ALA A 158 10.74 -17.09 -18.10
N LEU A 159 11.20 -16.44 -17.01
CA LEU A 159 11.79 -17.11 -15.85
C LEU A 159 10.96 -16.95 -14.59
N HIS A 160 10.27 -15.83 -14.44
CA HIS A 160 9.55 -15.46 -13.23
C HIS A 160 8.23 -14.78 -13.55
N ASP A 161 7.21 -15.07 -12.75
CA ASP A 161 6.07 -14.20 -12.53
C ASP A 161 6.33 -13.22 -11.37
N GLU A 162 5.40 -12.32 -11.09
CA GLU A 162 5.53 -11.33 -10.01
C GLU A 162 5.79 -11.96 -8.64
N GLU A 163 5.04 -13.02 -8.31
CA GLU A 163 5.11 -13.64 -6.98
C GLU A 163 6.44 -14.38 -6.79
N SER A 164 6.86 -15.16 -7.78
CA SER A 164 8.14 -15.87 -7.75
C SER A 164 9.33 -14.89 -7.71
N PHE A 165 9.25 -13.78 -8.47
CA PHE A 165 10.26 -12.73 -8.43
C PHE A 165 10.37 -12.08 -7.06
N GLN A 166 9.24 -11.68 -6.46
CA GLN A 166 9.22 -11.09 -5.12
C GLN A 166 9.84 -12.03 -4.08
N LYS A 167 9.48 -13.30 -4.14
CA LYS A 167 9.97 -14.33 -3.22
C LYS A 167 11.46 -14.58 -3.42
N ALA A 168 11.90 -14.76 -4.67
CA ALA A 168 13.30 -15.00 -5.01
C ALA A 168 14.18 -13.82 -4.60
N LEU A 169 13.79 -12.59 -4.95
CA LEU A 169 14.54 -11.39 -4.57
C LEU A 169 14.59 -11.19 -3.07
N SER A 170 13.48 -11.36 -2.37
CA SER A 170 13.44 -11.24 -0.91
C SER A 170 14.39 -12.22 -0.23
N THR A 171 14.40 -13.47 -0.69
CA THR A 171 15.31 -14.52 -0.17
C THR A 171 16.77 -14.17 -0.49
N CYS A 172 17.05 -13.73 -1.71
CA CYS A 172 18.39 -13.33 -2.14
C CYS A 172 18.93 -12.17 -1.29
N LEU A 173 18.15 -11.11 -1.11
CA LEU A 173 18.52 -9.94 -0.31
C LEU A 173 18.73 -10.30 1.17
N GLN A 174 17.90 -11.19 1.71
CA GLN A 174 18.07 -11.71 3.08
C GLN A 174 19.40 -12.48 3.22
N HIS A 175 19.76 -13.31 2.25
CA HIS A 175 21.03 -14.02 2.26
C HIS A 175 22.24 -13.07 2.14
N PHE A 176 22.18 -12.07 1.26
CA PHE A 176 23.24 -11.07 1.17
C PHE A 176 23.38 -10.27 2.46
N SER A 177 22.26 -9.88 3.07
CA SER A 177 22.30 -9.17 4.34
C SER A 177 22.91 -10.02 5.45
N SER A 178 22.47 -11.28 5.61
CA SER A 178 22.90 -12.14 6.72
C SER A 178 24.31 -12.71 6.55
N ARG A 179 24.75 -13.00 5.31
CA ARG A 179 26.02 -13.71 5.07
C ARG A 179 27.12 -12.81 4.54
N LYS A 180 26.78 -11.70 3.88
CA LYS A 180 27.74 -10.82 3.19
C LYS A 180 27.77 -9.40 3.74
N GLY A 181 26.97 -9.11 4.78
CA GLY A 181 26.96 -7.79 5.42
C GLY A 181 26.36 -6.67 4.56
N TRP A 182 25.59 -7.01 3.52
CA TRP A 182 24.88 -5.99 2.75
C TRP A 182 23.77 -5.35 3.59
N LEU A 183 23.66 -4.04 3.45
CA LEU A 183 22.53 -3.30 4.02
C LEU A 183 21.73 -2.71 2.87
N TYR A 184 20.40 -2.73 3.00
CA TYR A 184 19.56 -2.15 1.95
C TYR A 184 18.27 -1.55 2.50
N ILE A 185 17.78 -0.57 1.77
CA ILE A 185 16.44 -0.01 1.93
C ILE A 185 15.85 0.09 0.53
N GLY A 186 14.70 -0.50 0.32
CA GLY A 186 14.06 -0.46 -0.99
C GLY A 186 12.55 -0.51 -0.93
N ALA A 187 11.94 -0.31 -2.08
CA ALA A 187 10.49 -0.31 -2.29
C ALA A 187 10.15 -1.01 -3.60
N TRP A 188 9.01 -1.66 -3.59
CA TRP A 188 8.37 -2.18 -4.80
C TRP A 188 7.63 -1.05 -5.49
N GLU A 189 7.80 -0.93 -6.80
CA GLU A 189 7.15 0.06 -7.63
C GLU A 189 6.61 -0.59 -8.91
N ARG A 190 5.48 -0.10 -9.41
CA ARG A 190 4.94 -0.50 -10.69
C ARG A 190 5.25 0.56 -11.73
N ALA A 191 5.83 0.13 -12.84
CA ALA A 191 6.05 1.02 -13.97
C ALA A 191 4.70 1.61 -14.44
N PRO A 192 4.59 2.91 -14.61
CA PRO A 192 3.31 3.56 -14.93
C PRO A 192 2.73 3.13 -16.28
N GLU A 193 3.56 2.81 -17.25
CA GLU A 193 3.13 2.44 -18.60
C GLU A 193 2.81 0.95 -18.74
N THR A 194 3.65 0.09 -18.19
CA THR A 194 3.54 -1.37 -18.35
C THR A 194 2.89 -2.07 -17.16
N GLY A 195 2.73 -1.38 -16.05
CA GLY A 195 2.27 -1.98 -14.79
C GLY A 195 3.26 -2.99 -14.17
N ARG A 196 4.43 -3.21 -14.82
CA ARG A 196 5.42 -4.20 -14.42
C ARG A 196 6.04 -3.86 -13.07
N LEU A 197 6.19 -4.87 -12.23
CA LEU A 197 6.76 -4.71 -10.91
C LEU A 197 8.29 -4.60 -10.96
N HIS A 198 8.83 -3.60 -10.28
CA HIS A 198 10.26 -3.38 -10.08
C HIS A 198 10.55 -3.25 -8.59
N PHE A 199 11.78 -3.51 -8.22
CA PHE A 199 12.28 -3.19 -6.88
C PHE A 199 13.40 -2.16 -7.01
N HIS A 200 13.20 -0.99 -6.42
CA HIS A 200 14.22 0.05 -6.31
C HIS A 200 14.80 0.07 -4.92
N GLY A 201 16.12 0.10 -4.81
CA GLY A 201 16.78 0.11 -3.52
C GLY A 201 18.10 0.86 -3.51
N ILE A 202 18.42 1.41 -2.34
CA ILE A 202 19.74 1.91 -2.02
C ILE A 202 20.45 0.87 -1.16
N PHE A 203 21.71 0.59 -1.50
CA PHE A 203 22.49 -0.50 -0.94
C PHE A 203 23.81 0.03 -0.38
N TYR A 204 24.20 -0.51 0.76
CA TYR A 204 25.59 -0.56 1.17
C TYR A 204 26.12 -1.95 0.85
N ILE A 205 27.12 -1.99 0.02
CA ILE A 205 27.83 -3.21 -0.37
C ILE A 205 29.28 -3.05 0.07
N PRO A 206 29.82 -3.95 0.91
CA PRO A 206 31.20 -3.89 1.35
C PRO A 206 32.17 -3.88 0.18
N ASP A 207 33.29 -3.16 0.33
CA ASP A 207 34.31 -3.07 -0.70
C ASP A 207 34.83 -4.46 -1.06
N GLY A 208 35.04 -4.70 -2.37
CA GLY A 208 35.48 -5.99 -2.91
C GLY A 208 34.41 -7.10 -2.92
N ALA A 209 33.18 -6.85 -2.44
CA ALA A 209 32.10 -7.84 -2.49
C ALA A 209 31.38 -7.91 -3.85
N MET A 210 31.57 -6.92 -4.70
CA MET A 210 31.13 -6.92 -6.11
C MET A 210 32.33 -7.18 -6.99
N SER A 211 32.27 -8.26 -7.77
CA SER A 211 33.20 -8.56 -8.84
C SER A 211 32.50 -8.28 -10.16
N GLY A 212 32.99 -7.33 -10.93
CA GLY A 212 32.43 -6.98 -12.23
C GLY A 212 33.12 -5.76 -12.81
N GLU A 213 33.16 -5.66 -14.11
CA GLU A 213 33.59 -4.47 -14.81
C GLU A 213 32.45 -3.44 -14.82
N LEU A 214 32.80 -2.19 -14.59
CA LEU A 214 31.85 -1.09 -14.70
C LEU A 214 31.69 -0.74 -16.18
N GLU A 215 30.54 -1.00 -16.74
CA GLU A 215 30.16 -0.51 -18.06
C GLU A 215 29.44 0.83 -17.93
N THR A 216 29.89 1.80 -18.71
CA THR A 216 29.18 3.07 -18.86
C THR A 216 28.07 2.89 -19.90
N LEU A 217 26.84 2.70 -19.46
CA LEU A 217 25.68 2.73 -20.32
C LEU A 217 25.38 4.18 -20.70
N ARG A 218 25.24 4.47 -21.99
CA ARG A 218 24.70 5.76 -22.43
C ARG A 218 23.23 5.78 -22.07
N ASP A 219 22.81 6.82 -21.34
CA ASP A 219 21.39 7.12 -21.17
C ASP A 219 20.77 7.26 -22.56
N PHE A 220 19.84 6.38 -22.87
CA PHE A 220 19.00 6.60 -24.04
C PHE A 220 18.03 7.72 -23.66
N ASP A 221 18.21 8.87 -24.28
CA ASP A 221 17.23 9.94 -24.25
C ASP A 221 15.85 9.35 -24.57
N THR A 222 15.03 9.22 -23.55
CA THR A 222 13.61 8.98 -23.73
C THR A 222 13.02 10.25 -24.33
N ARG A 223 12.81 10.23 -25.63
CA ARG A 223 12.03 11.24 -26.36
C ARG A 223 10.55 11.09 -26.05
#